data_c47eb6a0198a48aa0c7d8f34fc2cf506
#
_entry.id   c47eb6a0198a48aa0c7d8f34fc2cf506
#
_cell.length_a   1.000
_cell.length_b   1.000
_cell.length_c   1.000
_cell.angle_alpha   90.00
_cell.angle_beta   90.00
_cell.angle_gamma   90.00
#
_symmetry.space_group_name_H-M   'P 1'
#
loop_
_entity.id
_entity.type
_entity.pdbx_description
1 polymer ?
#
loop_
_entity_poly.entity_id
_entity_poly.type
_entity_poly.pdbx_seq_one_letter_code
_entity_poly.pdbx_strand_id
1 'polypeptide(L)'
;DPFVDEDAADQIVGRADFRAAGEAAQRAAIAVLDNDGTLPVAGGRRLYVEGIDAEIAARYGTVVDTPHEADVAVLRLHAPFEQRESMFENFFHAGSLAFPDDVVTHVREVARAVPTVVDVLLDRPAILTPFVGEVAALTANWGANGAALLDVLTGAAQARGRLPFDLPRSMTAVEQSRPDVPFDTADPLFRFGHGLEIPGA
;
A
#
# COMPACT_ATOMS: atom_id res chain seq x y z
N ASP A 1 -13.15 33.44 -24.38
CA ASP A 1 -12.02 33.05 -25.23
C ASP A 1 -11.91 31.52 -25.20
N PRO A 2 -12.04 30.82 -26.33
CA PRO A 2 -11.91 29.35 -26.37
C PRO A 2 -10.44 28.89 -26.48
N PHE A 3 -9.51 29.82 -26.59
CA PHE A 3 -8.09 29.48 -26.77
C PHE A 3 -7.37 29.42 -25.44
N VAL A 4 -6.42 28.49 -25.35
CA VAL A 4 -5.53 28.33 -24.19
C VAL A 4 -4.29 29.17 -24.42
N ASP A 5 -3.81 29.83 -23.39
CA ASP A 5 -2.47 30.43 -23.39
C ASP A 5 -1.45 29.32 -23.12
N GLU A 6 -0.77 28.86 -24.17
CA GLU A 6 0.18 27.74 -24.11
C GLU A 6 1.40 28.10 -23.25
N ASP A 7 1.89 29.32 -23.32
CA ASP A 7 3.06 29.78 -22.52
C ASP A 7 2.69 29.83 -21.02
N ALA A 8 1.49 30.27 -20.69
CA ALA A 8 0.99 30.24 -19.31
C ALA A 8 0.77 28.81 -18.81
N ALA A 9 0.27 27.91 -19.67
CA ALA A 9 0.10 26.49 -19.33
C ALA A 9 1.44 25.82 -19.03
N ASP A 10 2.46 26.04 -19.84
CA ASP A 10 3.80 25.48 -19.65
C ASP A 10 4.47 25.97 -18.35
N GLN A 11 4.17 27.20 -17.94
CA GLN A 11 4.66 27.75 -16.65
C GLN A 11 3.93 27.18 -15.43
N ILE A 12 2.72 26.67 -15.59
CA ILE A 12 1.88 26.19 -14.49
C ILE A 12 1.95 24.66 -14.36
N VAL A 13 1.85 23.94 -15.49
CA VAL A 13 1.83 22.48 -15.48
C VAL A 13 3.16 21.93 -14.97
N GLY A 14 3.11 21.09 -13.95
CA GLY A 14 4.30 20.48 -13.39
C GLY A 14 5.20 21.40 -12.58
N ARG A 15 4.73 22.56 -12.12
CA ARG A 15 5.47 23.43 -11.20
C ARG A 15 6.01 22.67 -10.02
N ALA A 16 7.18 23.07 -9.53
CA ALA A 16 7.86 22.40 -8.43
C ALA A 16 7.05 22.37 -7.14
N ASP A 17 6.32 23.45 -6.83
CA ASP A 17 5.45 23.53 -5.66
C ASP A 17 4.22 22.60 -5.77
N PHE A 18 3.64 22.46 -6.97
CA PHE A 18 2.53 21.50 -7.20
C PHE A 18 2.99 20.07 -7.09
N ARG A 19 4.18 19.74 -7.62
CA ARG A 19 4.77 18.41 -7.45
C ARG A 19 5.04 18.11 -5.98
N ALA A 20 5.64 19.05 -5.26
CA ALA A 20 5.93 18.89 -3.83
C ALA A 20 4.64 18.70 -3.01
N ALA A 21 3.56 19.45 -3.33
CA ALA A 21 2.26 19.27 -2.69
C ALA A 21 1.66 17.90 -2.99
N GLY A 22 1.75 17.42 -4.23
CA GLY A 22 1.30 16.08 -4.64
C GLY A 22 2.07 14.95 -3.93
N GLU A 23 3.39 15.07 -3.81
CA GLU A 23 4.21 14.12 -3.07
C GLU A 23 3.88 14.11 -1.57
N ALA A 24 3.67 15.28 -0.97
CA ALA A 24 3.26 15.39 0.43
C ALA A 24 1.88 14.74 0.66
N ALA A 25 0.93 14.92 -0.27
CA ALA A 25 -0.37 14.27 -0.21
C ALA A 25 -0.27 12.74 -0.32
N GLN A 26 0.58 12.21 -1.21
CA GLN A 26 0.81 10.77 -1.32
C GLN A 26 1.36 10.18 -0.01
N ARG A 27 2.38 10.81 0.60
CA ARG A 27 2.91 10.40 1.90
C ARG A 27 1.85 10.44 3.00
N ALA A 28 1.06 11.49 3.04
CA ALA A 28 0.01 11.66 4.04
C ALA A 28 -1.15 10.66 3.89
N ALA A 29 -1.36 10.10 2.69
CA ALA A 29 -2.42 9.13 2.43
C ALA A 29 -2.05 7.69 2.86
N ILE A 30 -0.78 7.36 3.04
CA ILE A 30 -0.36 6.00 3.42
C ILE A 30 -0.81 5.70 4.85
N ALA A 31 -1.57 4.62 5.02
CA ALA A 31 -2.05 4.13 6.30
C ALA A 31 -1.22 2.92 6.77
N VAL A 32 -0.67 2.98 7.97
CA VAL A 32 -0.08 1.81 8.63
C VAL A 32 -1.19 1.08 9.36
N LEU A 33 -1.45 -0.16 8.99
CA LEU A 33 -2.55 -0.96 9.54
C LEU A 33 -2.11 -1.86 10.69
N ASP A 34 -0.88 -2.39 10.61
CA ASP A 34 -0.28 -3.24 11.63
C ASP A 34 1.24 -3.02 11.64
N ASN A 35 1.88 -3.17 12.81
CA ASN A 35 3.32 -3.01 12.96
C ASN A 35 3.79 -3.69 14.27
N ASP A 36 4.65 -4.67 14.17
CA ASP A 36 5.26 -5.38 15.30
C ASP A 36 6.42 -4.59 15.97
N GLY A 37 6.73 -3.41 15.47
CA GLY A 37 7.86 -2.57 15.88
C GLY A 37 8.98 -2.50 14.83
N THR A 38 8.82 -3.14 13.68
CA THR A 38 9.78 -3.09 12.57
C THR A 38 9.81 -1.70 11.92
N LEU A 39 8.69 -0.98 11.89
CA LEU A 39 8.64 0.39 11.41
C LEU A 39 8.90 1.38 12.55
N PRO A 40 9.69 2.45 12.31
CA PRO A 40 10.34 2.78 11.04
C PRO A 40 11.57 1.93 10.77
N VAL A 41 11.76 1.57 9.48
CA VAL A 41 12.97 0.85 9.04
C VAL A 41 14.18 1.77 9.18
N ALA A 42 15.17 1.35 9.95
CA ALA A 42 16.39 2.12 10.15
C ALA A 42 17.17 2.28 8.83
N GLY A 43 17.82 3.43 8.66
CA GLY A 43 18.65 3.70 7.50
C GLY A 43 19.83 2.74 7.35
N GLY A 44 20.30 2.55 6.10
CA GLY A 44 21.44 1.70 5.77
C GLY A 44 21.18 0.20 5.80
N ARG A 45 19.92 -0.23 5.94
CA ARG A 45 19.52 -1.63 5.87
C ARG A 45 19.64 -2.20 4.47
N ARG A 46 19.84 -3.52 4.38
CA ARG A 46 19.70 -4.27 3.13
C ARG A 46 18.22 -4.54 2.90
N LEU A 47 17.73 -4.12 1.73
CA LEU A 47 16.32 -4.17 1.37
C LEU A 47 16.11 -5.18 0.23
N TYR A 48 15.20 -6.12 0.43
CA TYR A 48 14.59 -6.88 -0.64
C TYR A 48 13.27 -6.21 -1.01
N VAL A 49 13.04 -5.91 -2.28
CA VAL A 49 11.84 -5.18 -2.71
C VAL A 49 11.16 -5.87 -3.89
N GLU A 50 9.83 -5.95 -3.83
CA GLU A 50 8.98 -6.37 -4.95
C GLU A 50 7.90 -5.31 -5.21
N GLY A 51 7.62 -5.03 -6.48
CA GLY A 51 6.65 -4.02 -6.87
C GLY A 51 7.09 -2.57 -6.63
N ILE A 52 8.37 -2.36 -6.32
CA ILE A 52 9.01 -1.06 -6.16
C ILE A 52 10.25 -1.04 -7.07
N ASP A 53 10.46 0.08 -7.74
CA ASP A 53 11.64 0.29 -8.56
C ASP A 53 12.93 0.23 -7.70
N ALA A 54 13.89 -0.60 -8.12
CA ALA A 54 15.13 -0.82 -7.38
C ALA A 54 15.99 0.46 -7.29
N GLU A 55 15.97 1.33 -8.30
CA GLU A 55 16.69 2.62 -8.27
C GLU A 55 16.07 3.58 -7.23
N ILE A 56 14.75 3.51 -7.05
CA ILE A 56 14.08 4.26 -5.99
C ILE A 56 14.46 3.67 -4.63
N ALA A 57 14.38 2.36 -4.46
CA ALA A 57 14.70 1.68 -3.20
C ALA A 57 16.16 1.88 -2.76
N ALA A 58 17.10 1.95 -3.72
CA ALA A 58 18.51 2.18 -3.46
C ALA A 58 18.83 3.54 -2.78
N ARG A 59 17.90 4.48 -2.77
CA ARG A 59 18.04 5.75 -2.03
C ARG A 59 17.84 5.59 -0.52
N TYR A 60 17.24 4.49 -0.09
CA TYR A 60 16.85 4.23 1.30
C TYR A 60 17.69 3.13 1.95
N GLY A 61 18.34 2.29 1.16
CA GLY A 61 19.18 1.19 1.65
C GLY A 61 19.91 0.47 0.52
N THR A 62 20.61 -0.60 0.86
CA THR A 62 21.25 -1.47 -0.15
C THR A 62 20.24 -2.49 -0.65
N VAL A 63 19.89 -2.43 -1.92
CA VAL A 63 18.98 -3.41 -2.54
C VAL A 63 19.71 -4.73 -2.76
N VAL A 64 19.10 -5.85 -2.39
CA VAL A 64 19.60 -7.21 -2.55
C VAL A 64 18.63 -8.06 -3.38
N ASP A 65 19.15 -9.14 -3.98
CA ASP A 65 18.40 -9.94 -4.93
C ASP A 65 17.53 -11.02 -4.28
N THR A 66 17.81 -11.38 -3.03
CA THR A 66 17.08 -12.45 -2.33
C THR A 66 16.65 -12.04 -0.92
N PRO A 67 15.50 -12.55 -0.42
CA PRO A 67 15.04 -12.26 0.94
C PRO A 67 16.07 -12.66 2.02
N HIS A 68 16.82 -13.73 1.80
CA HIS A 68 17.82 -14.24 2.77
C HIS A 68 19.02 -13.31 2.96
N GLU A 69 19.29 -12.41 2.01
CA GLU A 69 20.36 -11.42 2.09
C GLU A 69 19.89 -10.11 2.71
N ALA A 70 18.58 -9.94 2.85
CA ALA A 70 17.98 -8.70 3.33
C ALA A 70 17.94 -8.61 4.85
N ASP A 71 17.84 -7.40 5.35
CA ASP A 71 17.51 -7.11 6.74
C ASP A 71 15.99 -6.84 6.90
N VAL A 72 15.34 -6.37 5.82
CA VAL A 72 13.89 -6.15 5.71
C VAL A 72 13.46 -6.38 4.27
N ALA A 73 12.31 -7.02 4.07
CA ALA A 73 11.63 -7.09 2.78
C ALA A 73 10.47 -6.10 2.72
N VAL A 74 10.22 -5.53 1.54
CA VAL A 74 9.04 -4.71 1.25
C VAL A 74 8.37 -5.27 0.00
N LEU A 75 7.19 -5.86 0.18
CA LEU A 75 6.39 -6.43 -0.89
C LEU A 75 5.20 -5.53 -1.17
N ARG A 76 5.10 -5.05 -2.40
CA ARG A 76 4.01 -4.20 -2.83
C ARG A 76 3.02 -5.00 -3.66
N LEU A 77 1.81 -5.13 -3.15
CA LEU A 77 0.71 -5.87 -3.76
C LEU A 77 -0.36 -4.92 -4.27
N HIS A 78 -1.20 -5.42 -5.18
CA HIS A 78 -2.44 -4.77 -5.61
C HIS A 78 -3.63 -5.52 -5.03
N ALA A 79 -4.71 -4.80 -4.71
CA ALA A 79 -5.97 -5.43 -4.35
C ALA A 79 -6.38 -6.44 -5.42
N PRO A 80 -6.78 -7.67 -5.04
CA PRO A 80 -7.07 -8.71 -6.01
C PRO A 80 -8.37 -8.42 -6.76
N PHE A 81 -8.45 -8.89 -8.00
CA PHE A 81 -9.67 -8.89 -8.81
C PHE A 81 -9.67 -10.09 -9.76
N GLU A 82 -10.84 -10.49 -10.19
CA GLU A 82 -10.99 -11.59 -11.12
C GLU A 82 -10.86 -11.12 -12.57
N GLN A 83 -9.97 -11.76 -13.32
CA GLN A 83 -9.83 -11.48 -14.76
C GLN A 83 -11.11 -11.88 -15.51
N ARG A 84 -11.60 -11.01 -16.37
CA ARG A 84 -12.76 -11.21 -17.22
C ARG A 84 -12.34 -11.28 -18.70
N GLU A 85 -13.20 -11.83 -19.57
CA GLU A 85 -12.89 -11.97 -20.99
C GLU A 85 -12.79 -10.63 -21.72
N SER A 86 -13.58 -9.63 -21.31
CA SER A 86 -13.58 -8.32 -21.97
C SER A 86 -12.70 -7.31 -21.20
N MET A 87 -12.01 -6.46 -21.97
CA MET A 87 -11.23 -5.35 -21.42
C MET A 87 -12.11 -4.39 -20.62
N PHE A 88 -13.34 -4.18 -21.04
CA PHE A 88 -14.29 -3.29 -20.38
C PHE A 88 -14.68 -3.82 -18.98
N GLU A 89 -14.89 -5.12 -18.83
CA GLU A 89 -15.20 -5.72 -17.52
C GLU A 89 -13.99 -5.70 -16.58
N ASN A 90 -12.78 -5.91 -17.11
CA ASN A 90 -11.55 -5.84 -16.33
C ASN A 90 -11.27 -4.43 -15.78
N PHE A 91 -11.75 -3.38 -16.47
CA PHE A 91 -11.61 -2.00 -15.99
C PHE A 91 -12.28 -1.78 -14.62
N PHE A 92 -13.32 -2.53 -14.28
CA PHE A 92 -14.05 -2.37 -13.03
C PHE A 92 -13.48 -3.18 -11.84
N HIS A 93 -12.43 -3.97 -12.03
CA HIS A 93 -11.80 -4.78 -10.97
C HIS A 93 -12.82 -5.51 -10.09
N ALA A 94 -13.67 -6.33 -10.69
CA ALA A 94 -14.75 -7.04 -9.99
C ALA A 94 -14.28 -8.39 -9.40
N GLY A 95 -15.18 -9.08 -8.70
CA GLY A 95 -14.99 -10.43 -8.17
C GLY A 95 -14.48 -10.47 -6.73
N SER A 96 -13.86 -11.59 -6.35
CA SER A 96 -13.38 -11.84 -4.99
C SER A 96 -12.41 -10.76 -4.50
N LEU A 97 -12.49 -10.45 -3.20
CA LEU A 97 -11.55 -9.60 -2.49
C LEU A 97 -10.41 -10.41 -1.84
N ALA A 98 -10.45 -11.74 -1.94
CA ALA A 98 -9.42 -12.61 -1.38
C ALA A 98 -8.22 -12.71 -2.33
N PHE A 99 -7.02 -12.66 -1.76
CA PHE A 99 -5.80 -12.91 -2.52
C PHE A 99 -5.73 -14.37 -2.99
N PRO A 100 -5.18 -14.64 -4.18
CA PRO A 100 -4.87 -15.98 -4.63
C PRO A 100 -3.92 -16.71 -3.67
N ASP A 101 -4.07 -18.02 -3.54
CA ASP A 101 -3.30 -18.84 -2.60
C ASP A 101 -1.79 -18.80 -2.87
N ASP A 102 -1.37 -18.68 -4.12
CA ASP A 102 0.03 -18.56 -4.52
C ASP A 102 0.64 -17.24 -4.03
N VAL A 103 -0.09 -16.12 -4.10
CA VAL A 103 0.34 -14.83 -3.55
C VAL A 103 0.48 -14.91 -2.03
N VAL A 104 -0.50 -15.50 -1.34
CA VAL A 104 -0.45 -15.67 0.13
C VAL A 104 0.74 -16.55 0.52
N THR A 105 0.97 -17.64 -0.22
CA THR A 105 2.08 -18.57 0.01
C THR A 105 3.43 -17.85 -0.17
N HIS A 106 3.59 -17.12 -1.26
CA HIS A 106 4.80 -16.34 -1.54
C HIS A 106 5.12 -15.33 -0.43
N VAL A 107 4.12 -14.52 -0.03
CA VAL A 107 4.31 -13.55 1.07
C VAL A 107 4.76 -14.25 2.35
N ARG A 108 4.16 -15.39 2.70
CA ARG A 108 4.55 -16.17 3.89
C ARG A 108 5.95 -16.75 3.78
N GLU A 109 6.38 -17.20 2.60
CA GLU A 109 7.74 -17.70 2.37
C GLU A 109 8.76 -16.58 2.59
N VAL A 110 8.54 -15.39 2.07
CA VAL A 110 9.40 -14.24 2.30
C VAL A 110 9.40 -13.84 3.77
N ALA A 111 8.23 -13.77 4.42
CA ALA A 111 8.09 -13.38 5.83
C ALA A 111 8.76 -14.37 6.80
N ARG A 112 8.89 -15.67 6.43
CA ARG A 112 9.67 -16.64 7.20
C ARG A 112 11.18 -16.43 7.09
N ALA A 113 11.65 -15.85 5.99
CA ALA A 113 13.06 -15.63 5.74
C ALA A 113 13.57 -14.33 6.37
N VAL A 114 12.73 -13.28 6.40
CA VAL A 114 13.14 -11.93 6.83
C VAL A 114 11.91 -11.13 7.31
N PRO A 115 12.05 -10.19 8.29
CA PRO A 115 10.98 -9.25 8.63
C PRO A 115 10.44 -8.58 7.37
N THR A 116 9.14 -8.71 7.11
CA THR A 116 8.52 -8.31 5.86
C THR A 116 7.43 -7.28 6.09
N VAL A 117 7.52 -6.18 5.36
CA VAL A 117 6.45 -5.18 5.24
C VAL A 117 5.64 -5.50 3.99
N VAL A 118 4.34 -5.64 4.12
CA VAL A 118 3.42 -5.75 2.98
C VAL A 118 2.67 -4.43 2.81
N ASP A 119 2.84 -3.80 1.65
CA ASP A 119 2.08 -2.62 1.24
C ASP A 119 1.03 -3.04 0.21
N VAL A 120 -0.22 -2.65 0.42
CA VAL A 120 -1.30 -2.99 -0.50
C VAL A 120 -1.89 -1.73 -1.12
N LEU A 121 -1.86 -1.66 -2.45
CA LEU A 121 -2.60 -0.65 -3.19
C LEU A 121 -4.07 -1.06 -3.21
N LEU A 122 -4.90 -0.26 -2.52
CA LEU A 122 -6.33 -0.49 -2.35
C LEU A 122 -7.13 0.42 -3.29
N ASP A 123 -7.24 0.08 -4.56
CA ASP A 123 -8.23 0.67 -5.47
C ASP A 123 -9.66 0.16 -5.16
N ARG A 124 -9.74 -0.92 -4.41
CA ARG A 124 -10.92 -1.54 -3.79
C ARG A 124 -10.53 -2.20 -2.47
N PRO A 125 -11.47 -2.53 -1.56
CA PRO A 125 -11.15 -3.33 -0.37
C PRO A 125 -10.51 -4.68 -0.72
N ALA A 126 -9.72 -5.23 0.21
CA ALA A 126 -9.11 -6.54 0.08
C ALA A 126 -9.20 -7.31 1.40
N ILE A 127 -9.19 -8.65 1.35
CA ILE A 127 -9.12 -9.52 2.53
C ILE A 127 -7.65 -9.62 2.95
N LEU A 128 -7.25 -8.86 3.96
CA LEU A 128 -5.87 -8.83 4.47
C LEU A 128 -5.62 -9.81 5.61
N THR A 129 -6.63 -10.54 6.03
CA THR A 129 -6.57 -11.53 7.13
C THR A 129 -5.39 -12.52 7.00
N PRO A 130 -5.04 -13.02 5.80
CA PRO A 130 -3.92 -13.96 5.67
C PRO A 130 -2.54 -13.39 6.02
N PHE A 131 -2.42 -12.05 6.12
CA PHE A 131 -1.16 -11.37 6.36
C PHE A 131 -1.02 -10.86 7.80
N VAL A 132 -2.12 -10.56 8.49
CA VAL A 132 -2.10 -10.04 9.86
C VAL A 132 -1.50 -11.06 10.83
N GLY A 133 -0.45 -10.64 11.56
CA GLY A 133 0.31 -11.51 12.46
C GLY A 133 1.30 -12.45 11.78
N GLU A 134 1.32 -12.49 10.45
CA GLU A 134 2.28 -13.28 9.65
C GLU A 134 3.42 -12.40 9.08
N VAL A 135 3.19 -11.11 8.95
CA VAL A 135 4.16 -10.12 8.47
C VAL A 135 4.51 -9.12 9.55
N ALA A 136 5.68 -8.49 9.44
CA ALA A 136 6.19 -7.54 10.43
C ALA A 136 5.41 -6.21 10.43
N ALA A 137 4.95 -5.77 9.26
CA ALA A 137 4.06 -4.62 9.15
C ALA A 137 3.16 -4.71 7.93
N LEU A 138 2.00 -4.09 8.01
CA LEU A 138 1.00 -4.02 6.95
C LEU A 138 0.62 -2.57 6.70
N THR A 139 0.71 -2.13 5.45
CA THR A 139 0.34 -0.78 5.04
C THR A 139 -0.65 -0.81 3.88
N ALA A 140 -1.40 0.27 3.75
CA ALA A 140 -2.32 0.49 2.65
C ALA A 140 -2.10 1.86 2.03
N ASN A 141 -2.26 1.93 0.70
CA ASN A 141 -2.18 3.17 -0.05
C ASN A 141 -3.21 3.18 -1.20
N TRP A 142 -3.40 4.33 -1.84
CA TRP A 142 -4.37 4.57 -2.91
C TRP A 142 -3.68 5.19 -4.14
N GLY A 143 -2.53 4.61 -4.56
CA GLY A 143 -1.77 5.04 -5.72
C GLY A 143 -0.53 5.89 -5.38
N ALA A 144 -0.04 5.82 -4.14
CA ALA A 144 1.22 6.44 -3.77
C ALA A 144 2.39 5.80 -4.53
N ASN A 145 3.37 6.59 -4.96
CA ASN A 145 4.58 6.09 -5.60
C ASN A 145 5.53 5.42 -4.59
N GLY A 146 6.54 4.69 -5.10
CA GLY A 146 7.48 3.96 -4.26
C GLY A 146 8.31 4.84 -3.33
N ALA A 147 8.66 6.06 -3.76
CA ALA A 147 9.41 7.01 -2.93
C ALA A 147 8.56 7.51 -1.75
N ALA A 148 7.30 7.88 -1.98
CA ALA A 148 6.38 8.29 -0.92
C ALA A 148 6.16 7.16 0.09
N LEU A 149 6.04 5.91 -0.36
CA LEU A 149 5.94 4.75 0.51
C LEU A 149 7.21 4.61 1.37
N LEU A 150 8.38 4.58 0.76
CA LEU A 150 9.64 4.39 1.48
C LEU A 150 9.95 5.56 2.43
N ASP A 151 9.58 6.80 2.09
CA ASP A 151 9.65 7.94 3.03
C ASP A 151 8.86 7.65 4.32
N VAL A 152 7.67 7.06 4.20
CA VAL A 152 6.85 6.71 5.38
C VAL A 152 7.44 5.51 6.11
N LEU A 153 7.82 4.45 5.40
CA LEU A 153 8.36 3.23 6.02
C LEU A 153 9.68 3.47 6.77
N THR A 154 10.48 4.44 6.33
CA THR A 154 11.76 4.80 6.98
C THR A 154 11.63 5.92 8.02
N GLY A 155 10.45 6.48 8.20
CA GLY A 155 10.22 7.58 9.14
C GLY A 155 10.64 8.97 8.62
N ALA A 156 11.11 9.07 7.36
CA ALA A 156 11.39 10.36 6.73
C ALA A 156 10.12 11.21 6.56
N ALA A 157 8.95 10.55 6.53
CA ALA A 157 7.65 11.20 6.59
C ALA A 157 6.74 10.49 7.60
N GLN A 158 5.90 11.24 8.30
CA GLN A 158 4.93 10.69 9.24
C GLN A 158 3.80 9.94 8.51
N ALA A 159 3.47 8.73 9.00
CA ALA A 159 2.26 8.01 8.64
C ALA A 159 1.04 8.76 9.22
N ARG A 160 0.16 9.26 8.36
CA ARG A 160 -1.06 10.01 8.76
C ARG A 160 -2.32 9.43 8.17
N GLY A 161 -2.18 8.50 7.21
CA GLY A 161 -3.29 7.89 6.51
C GLY A 161 -4.20 7.13 7.47
N ARG A 162 -5.49 7.12 7.13
CA ARG A 162 -6.53 6.36 7.82
C ARG A 162 -7.38 5.68 6.78
N LEU A 163 -7.86 4.50 7.09
CA LEU A 163 -8.76 3.76 6.20
C LEU A 163 -10.02 4.57 5.91
N PRO A 164 -10.36 4.79 4.63
CA PRO A 164 -11.59 5.49 4.23
C PRO A 164 -12.82 4.60 4.23
N PHE A 165 -12.68 3.32 4.57
CA PHE A 165 -13.75 2.31 4.66
C PHE A 165 -13.36 1.20 5.64
N ASP A 166 -14.31 0.36 6.03
CA ASP A 166 -14.02 -0.87 6.76
C ASP A 166 -13.34 -1.89 5.84
N LEU A 167 -12.27 -2.54 6.30
CA LEU A 167 -11.70 -3.70 5.62
C LEU A 167 -12.33 -4.98 6.16
N PRO A 168 -12.99 -5.79 5.31
CA PRO A 168 -13.64 -7.01 5.74
C PRO A 168 -12.61 -8.09 6.09
N ARG A 169 -12.97 -8.93 7.09
CA ARG A 169 -12.13 -10.06 7.50
C ARG A 169 -12.21 -11.24 6.53
N SER A 170 -13.33 -11.40 5.84
CA SER A 170 -13.61 -12.53 4.96
C SER A 170 -14.61 -12.17 3.87
N MET A 171 -14.70 -13.00 2.82
CA MET A 171 -15.77 -12.87 1.82
C MET A 171 -17.16 -13.06 2.45
N THR A 172 -17.31 -13.92 3.45
CA THR A 172 -18.56 -14.07 4.19
C THR A 172 -18.97 -12.76 4.89
N ALA A 173 -18.01 -12.02 5.45
CA ALA A 173 -18.29 -10.70 6.02
C ALA A 173 -18.77 -9.70 4.96
N VAL A 174 -18.21 -9.75 3.75
CA VAL A 174 -18.66 -8.94 2.62
C VAL A 174 -20.10 -9.26 2.23
N GLU A 175 -20.45 -10.55 2.11
CA GLU A 175 -21.77 -11.01 1.73
C GLU A 175 -22.85 -10.66 2.79
N GLN A 176 -22.46 -10.57 4.06
CA GLN A 176 -23.35 -10.18 5.16
C GLN A 176 -23.52 -8.67 5.32
N SER A 177 -22.66 -7.87 4.68
CA SER A 177 -22.72 -6.41 4.75
C SER A 177 -23.75 -5.87 3.77
N ARG A 178 -24.41 -4.76 4.14
CA ARG A 178 -25.38 -4.10 3.27
C ARG A 178 -24.67 -3.12 2.34
N PRO A 179 -24.85 -3.22 1.02
CA PRO A 179 -24.10 -2.42 0.06
C PRO A 179 -24.44 -0.92 0.06
N ASP A 180 -25.58 -0.55 0.65
CA ASP A 180 -26.11 0.82 0.70
C ASP A 180 -25.93 1.48 2.08
N VAL A 181 -25.31 0.80 3.03
CA VAL A 181 -25.07 1.32 4.39
C VAL A 181 -23.55 1.45 4.62
N PRO A 182 -23.03 2.68 4.72
CA PRO A 182 -21.61 2.87 4.97
C PRO A 182 -21.19 2.33 6.34
N PHE A 183 -20.00 1.77 6.42
CA PHE A 183 -19.39 1.24 7.66
C PHE A 183 -20.21 0.13 8.33
N ASP A 184 -20.91 -0.68 7.54
CA ASP A 184 -21.78 -1.77 7.98
C ASP A 184 -21.13 -3.15 7.89
N THR A 185 -19.82 -3.22 7.76
CA THR A 185 -19.11 -4.51 7.67
C THR A 185 -19.33 -5.32 8.94
N ALA A 186 -19.93 -6.51 8.79
CA ALA A 186 -20.39 -7.34 9.90
C ALA A 186 -19.24 -7.81 10.81
N ASP A 187 -18.08 -8.17 10.21
CA ASP A 187 -16.87 -8.57 10.93
C ASP A 187 -15.66 -7.91 10.26
N PRO A 188 -15.40 -6.62 10.55
CA PRO A 188 -14.26 -5.94 9.95
C PRO A 188 -12.95 -6.44 10.55
N LEU A 189 -11.94 -6.61 9.70
CA LEU A 189 -10.55 -6.78 10.14
C LEU A 189 -10.02 -5.47 10.72
N PHE A 190 -10.25 -4.37 10.00
CA PHE A 190 -9.96 -3.00 10.43
C PHE A 190 -11.17 -2.10 10.13
N ARG A 191 -11.49 -1.22 11.07
CA ARG A 191 -12.59 -0.26 10.94
C ARG A 191 -12.20 0.96 10.12
N PHE A 192 -13.18 1.64 9.55
CA PHE A 192 -13.04 3.01 9.07
C PHE A 192 -12.28 3.88 10.07
N GLY A 193 -11.35 4.70 9.58
CA GLY A 193 -10.52 5.57 10.40
C GLY A 193 -9.33 4.87 11.07
N HIS A 194 -9.17 3.55 10.93
CA HIS A 194 -8.01 2.83 11.45
C HIS A 194 -6.72 3.26 10.75
N GLY A 195 -5.66 3.38 11.51
CA GLY A 195 -4.30 3.66 11.08
C GLY A 195 -3.43 3.94 12.30
N LEU A 196 -2.24 3.37 12.31
CA LEU A 196 -1.28 3.54 13.38
C LEU A 196 -0.39 4.76 13.11
N GLU A 197 0.05 5.40 14.17
CA GLU A 197 1.15 6.35 14.12
C GLU A 197 2.45 5.61 14.38
N ILE A 198 3.45 5.86 13.54
CA ILE A 198 4.81 5.38 13.78
C ILE A 198 5.67 6.56 14.20
N PRO A 199 6.62 6.35 15.14
CA PRO A 199 7.55 7.41 15.51
C PRO A 199 8.27 7.94 14.27
N GLY A 200 8.46 9.26 14.19
CA GLY A 200 9.36 9.84 13.20
C GLY A 200 10.81 9.44 13.52
N ALA A 201 11.64 9.33 12.49
CA ALA A 201 13.07 9.08 12.65
C ALA A 201 13.79 10.30 13.25
#